data_3c527751a22567561709876f5a99376d
#
_entry.id   3c527751a22567561709876f5a99376d
#
_cell.length_a   1.000
_cell.length_b   1.000
_cell.length_c   1.000
_cell.angle_alpha   90.00
_cell.angle_beta   90.00
_cell.angle_gamma   90.00
#
_symmetry.space_group_name_H-M   'P 1'
#
loop_
_entity.id
_entity.type
_entity.pdbx_description
1 polymer ?
#
loop_
_entity_poly.entity_id
_entity_poly.type
_entity_poly.pdbx_seq_one_letter_code
_entity_poly.pdbx_strand_id
1 'polypeptide(L)'
;MRIKCYCDLYVSESLKNKQNQILEEVMEQRPRPSVYLITLAQGRQNHLEFYSGILLWQHVFDHAELFVVGLADGYYEAVELVEKIVNDTIWATGDVNVREYLNRNQMKFEESRMFLD
;
A
#
# COMPACT_ATOMS: atom_id res chain seq x y z
N MET A 1 -11.40 -8.88 -8.34
CA MET A 1 -10.21 -8.18 -7.79
C MET A 1 -9.96 -8.60 -6.36
N ARG A 2 -8.72 -8.86 -6.03
CA ARG A 2 -8.32 -9.14 -4.65
C ARG A 2 -7.45 -8.00 -4.13
N ILE A 3 -7.78 -7.51 -2.95
CA ILE A 3 -7.02 -6.42 -2.31
C ILE A 3 -6.46 -6.95 -1.00
N LYS A 4 -5.14 -6.90 -0.87
CA LYS A 4 -4.43 -7.24 0.36
C LYS A 4 -3.73 -5.98 0.84
N CYS A 5 -3.75 -5.74 2.14
CA CYS A 5 -3.10 -4.58 2.73
C CYS A 5 -1.86 -4.99 3.52
N TYR A 6 -0.82 -4.17 3.42
CA TYR A 6 0.41 -4.35 4.17
C TYR A 6 0.12 -4.24 5.68
N CYS A 7 0.77 -5.08 6.47
CA CYS A 7 0.53 -5.16 7.92
C CYS A 7 0.86 -3.86 8.65
N ASP A 8 1.83 -3.10 8.17
CA ASP A 8 2.23 -1.81 8.75
C ASP A 8 1.99 -0.72 7.72
N LEU A 9 0.72 -0.56 7.35
CA LEU A 9 0.29 0.31 6.26
C LEU A 9 0.79 1.74 6.46
N TYR A 10 1.41 2.28 5.41
CA TYR A 10 1.82 3.68 5.40
C TYR A 10 0.61 4.55 5.11
N VAL A 11 0.39 5.55 5.94
CA VAL A 11 -0.76 6.46 5.78
C VAL A 11 -0.27 7.88 5.95
N SER A 12 -0.64 8.76 5.01
CA SER A 12 -0.26 10.17 5.13
C SER A 12 -0.96 10.80 6.33
N GLU A 13 -0.33 11.83 6.92
CA GLU A 13 -0.80 12.45 8.15
C GLU A 13 -2.27 12.90 8.06
N SER A 14 -2.66 13.47 6.92
CA SER A 14 -4.01 13.98 6.75
C SER A 14 -5.08 12.91 6.79
N LEU A 15 -4.72 11.64 6.58
CA LEU A 15 -5.66 10.52 6.54
C LEU A 15 -5.66 9.66 7.80
N LYS A 16 -4.71 9.87 8.71
CA LYS A 16 -4.54 8.98 9.88
C LYS A 16 -5.78 8.87 10.73
N ASN A 17 -6.50 9.97 10.92
CA ASN A 17 -7.71 9.97 11.74
C ASN A 17 -8.88 9.22 11.10
N LYS A 18 -8.80 8.97 9.79
CA LYS A 18 -9.85 8.33 9.02
C LYS A 18 -9.41 7.00 8.41
N GLN A 19 -8.29 6.47 8.87
CA GLN A 19 -7.65 5.31 8.25
C GLN A 19 -8.60 4.13 8.08
N ASN A 20 -9.34 3.76 9.12
CA ASN A 20 -10.24 2.62 9.07
C ASN A 20 -11.38 2.82 8.08
N GLN A 21 -11.94 4.03 8.06
CA GLN A 21 -13.01 4.38 7.12
C GLN A 21 -12.51 4.34 5.68
N ILE A 22 -11.33 4.87 5.43
CA ILE A 22 -10.74 4.89 4.09
C ILE A 22 -10.41 3.47 3.63
N LEU A 23 -9.90 2.63 4.53
CA LEU A 23 -9.65 1.22 4.21
C LEU A 23 -10.93 0.49 3.81
N GLU A 24 -12.03 0.71 4.51
CA GLU A 24 -13.31 0.13 4.13
C GLU A 24 -13.72 0.55 2.74
N GLU A 25 -13.58 1.85 2.43
CA GLU A 25 -13.91 2.38 1.10
C GLU A 25 -13.04 1.74 0.02
N VAL A 26 -11.76 1.53 0.30
CA VAL A 26 -10.84 0.86 -0.62
C VAL A 26 -11.26 -0.59 -0.85
N MET A 27 -11.59 -1.30 0.23
CA MET A 27 -12.01 -2.70 0.13
C MET A 27 -13.32 -2.85 -0.62
N GLU A 28 -14.19 -1.85 -0.56
CA GLU A 28 -15.44 -1.80 -1.33
C GLU A 28 -15.22 -1.31 -2.75
N GLN A 29 -13.98 -1.00 -3.13
CA GLN A 29 -13.60 -0.48 -4.45
C GLN A 29 -14.22 0.88 -4.76
N ARG A 30 -14.50 1.67 -3.73
CA ARG A 30 -15.09 3.01 -3.86
C ARG A 30 -14.40 4.04 -2.97
N PRO A 31 -13.06 4.14 -3.04
CA PRO A 31 -12.36 5.15 -2.26
C PRO A 31 -12.70 6.55 -2.75
N ARG A 32 -12.50 7.54 -1.88
CA ARG A 32 -12.66 8.94 -2.24
C ARG A 32 -11.71 9.28 -3.39
N PRO A 33 -12.14 10.11 -4.35
CA PRO A 33 -11.27 10.44 -5.50
C PRO A 33 -9.95 11.08 -5.13
N SER A 34 -9.88 11.79 -3.99
CA SER A 34 -8.62 12.41 -3.52
C SER A 34 -7.63 11.39 -2.97
N VAL A 35 -8.07 10.18 -2.63
CA VAL A 35 -7.20 9.16 -2.04
C VAL A 35 -6.39 8.48 -3.13
N TYR A 36 -5.06 8.44 -2.94
CA TYR A 36 -4.14 7.71 -3.79
C TYR A 36 -3.72 6.42 -3.11
N LEU A 37 -3.64 5.36 -3.88
CA LEU A 37 -3.18 4.06 -3.43
C LEU A 37 -1.72 3.89 -3.84
N ILE A 38 -0.91 3.38 -2.92
CA ILE A 38 0.47 3.00 -3.21
C ILE A 38 0.52 1.49 -3.12
N THR A 39 0.98 0.84 -4.19
CA THR A 39 1.01 -0.62 -4.28
C THR A 39 2.37 -1.09 -4.77
N LEU A 40 2.70 -2.35 -4.52
CA LEU A 40 3.83 -2.97 -5.21
C LEU A 40 3.45 -3.16 -6.67
N ALA A 41 4.43 -2.90 -7.55
CA ALA A 41 4.22 -3.05 -8.99
C ALA A 41 3.83 -4.48 -9.33
N GLN A 42 3.02 -4.62 -10.35
CA GLN A 42 2.66 -5.93 -10.90
C GLN A 42 3.89 -6.59 -11.52
N GLY A 43 3.91 -7.92 -11.52
CA GLY A 43 5.02 -8.68 -12.08
C GLY A 43 6.22 -8.75 -11.14
N ARG A 44 7.43 -8.78 -11.71
CA ARG A 44 8.68 -9.00 -10.95
C ARG A 44 9.45 -7.72 -10.66
N GLN A 45 8.88 -6.57 -10.95
CA GLN A 45 9.55 -5.31 -10.72
C GLN A 45 9.65 -5.00 -9.23
N ASN A 46 10.75 -4.36 -8.83
CA ASN A 46 11.04 -4.06 -7.43
C ASN A 46 10.75 -2.60 -7.09
N HIS A 47 9.66 -2.06 -7.64
CA HIS A 47 9.30 -0.68 -7.40
C HIS A 47 7.85 -0.54 -6.96
N LEU A 48 7.50 0.65 -6.53
CA LEU A 48 6.15 1.00 -6.14
C LEU A 48 5.44 1.70 -7.28
N GLU A 49 4.13 1.51 -7.32
CA GLU A 49 3.25 2.27 -8.19
C GLU A 49 2.27 3.04 -7.32
N PHE A 50 1.83 4.19 -7.79
CA PHE A 50 0.75 4.88 -7.11
C PHE A 50 -0.20 5.50 -8.13
N TYR A 51 -1.47 5.53 -7.78
CA TYR A 51 -2.52 6.01 -8.67
C TYR A 51 -3.73 6.45 -7.87
N SER A 52 -4.56 7.28 -8.52
CA SER A 52 -5.81 7.75 -7.91
C SER A 52 -6.75 6.58 -7.63
N GLY A 53 -7.41 6.63 -6.48
CA GLY A 53 -8.40 5.64 -6.09
C GLY A 53 -9.59 5.55 -7.04
N ILE A 54 -9.81 6.57 -7.87
CA ILE A 54 -10.90 6.55 -8.85
C ILE A 54 -10.77 5.39 -9.85
N LEU A 55 -9.54 4.88 -10.05
CA LEU A 55 -9.33 3.73 -10.93
C LEU A 55 -10.02 2.47 -10.42
N LEU A 56 -10.24 2.35 -9.11
CA LEU A 56 -11.01 1.24 -8.55
C LEU A 56 -12.49 1.33 -8.93
N TRP A 57 -13.03 2.55 -8.99
CA TRP A 57 -14.40 2.77 -9.42
C TRP A 57 -14.61 2.37 -10.87
N GLN A 58 -13.56 2.51 -11.69
CA GLN A 58 -13.61 2.25 -13.12
C GLN A 58 -13.34 0.79 -13.47
N HIS A 59 -13.17 -0.07 -12.47
CA HIS A 59 -12.92 -1.51 -12.65
C HIS A 59 -11.70 -1.82 -13.50
N VAL A 60 -10.70 -0.92 -13.49
CA VAL A 60 -9.47 -1.09 -14.27
C VAL A 60 -8.68 -2.31 -13.81
N PHE A 61 -8.83 -2.69 -12.54
CA PHE A 61 -8.05 -3.77 -11.93
C PHE A 61 -8.88 -5.00 -11.60
N ASP A 62 -10.00 -5.23 -12.28
CA ASP A 62 -10.94 -6.30 -11.92
C ASP A 62 -10.31 -7.69 -11.84
N HIS A 63 -9.28 -7.96 -12.63
CA HIS A 63 -8.60 -9.26 -12.65
C HIS A 63 -7.23 -9.20 -11.95
N ALA A 64 -6.94 -8.14 -11.23
CA ALA A 64 -5.65 -7.96 -10.58
C ALA A 64 -5.70 -8.33 -9.11
N GLU A 65 -4.54 -8.67 -8.57
CA GLU A 65 -4.32 -8.71 -7.13
C GLU A 65 -3.52 -7.48 -6.76
N LEU A 66 -4.05 -6.67 -5.83
CA LEU A 66 -3.39 -5.46 -5.39
C LEU A 66 -2.86 -5.65 -3.98
N PHE A 67 -1.57 -5.36 -3.80
CA PHE A 67 -0.99 -5.30 -2.47
C PHE A 67 -0.82 -3.83 -2.11
N VAL A 68 -1.78 -3.31 -1.34
CA VAL A 68 -1.80 -1.90 -0.93
C VAL A 68 -0.84 -1.72 0.24
N VAL A 69 0.17 -0.89 0.06
CA VAL A 69 1.17 -0.62 1.08
C VAL A 69 1.04 0.79 1.66
N GLY A 70 0.33 1.67 0.97
CA GLY A 70 0.13 3.03 1.47
C GLY A 70 -1.13 3.70 0.95
N LEU A 71 -1.60 4.66 1.73
CA LEU A 71 -2.75 5.51 1.40
C LEU A 71 -2.32 6.97 1.59
N ALA A 72 -2.58 7.81 0.59
CA ALA A 72 -2.21 9.22 0.64
C ALA A 72 -3.35 10.10 0.16
N ASP A 73 -3.39 11.33 0.63
CA ASP A 73 -4.38 12.31 0.21
C ASP A 73 -3.77 13.22 -0.86
N GLY A 74 -3.99 12.85 -2.13
CA GLY A 74 -3.49 13.59 -3.26
C GLY A 74 -2.13 13.13 -3.74
N TYR A 75 -1.76 13.67 -4.90
CA TYR A 75 -0.54 13.28 -5.63
C TYR A 75 0.73 13.58 -4.83
N TYR A 76 0.84 14.79 -4.26
CA TYR A 76 2.08 15.19 -3.57
C TYR A 76 2.32 14.37 -2.31
N GLU A 77 1.28 14.09 -1.55
CA GLU A 77 1.42 13.24 -0.37
C GLU A 77 1.76 11.81 -0.77
N ALA A 78 1.27 11.34 -1.91
CA ALA A 78 1.64 10.02 -2.43
C ALA A 78 3.14 9.96 -2.75
N VAL A 79 3.68 11.00 -3.40
CA VAL A 79 5.12 11.06 -3.70
C VAL A 79 5.94 11.06 -2.40
N GLU A 80 5.55 11.85 -1.42
CA GLU A 80 6.24 11.89 -0.12
C GLU A 80 6.23 10.53 0.56
N LEU A 81 5.11 9.83 0.47
CA LEU A 81 4.97 8.51 1.10
C LEU A 81 5.82 7.46 0.39
N VAL A 82 5.90 7.51 -0.94
CA VAL A 82 6.80 6.64 -1.71
C VAL A 82 8.25 6.87 -1.29
N GLU A 83 8.66 8.13 -1.16
CA GLU A 83 10.01 8.46 -0.67
C GLU A 83 10.27 7.86 0.71
N LYS A 84 9.30 7.97 1.59
CA LYS A 84 9.43 7.42 2.94
C LYS A 84 9.61 5.90 2.90
N ILE A 85 8.82 5.20 2.09
CA ILE A 85 8.93 3.73 1.97
C ILE A 85 10.30 3.34 1.44
N VAL A 86 10.79 4.02 0.41
CA VAL A 86 12.12 3.75 -0.15
C VAL A 86 13.21 4.03 0.88
N ASN A 87 13.10 5.16 1.60
CA ASN A 87 14.08 5.50 2.63
C ASN A 87 14.08 4.48 3.77
N ASP A 88 12.92 4.03 4.21
CA ASP A 88 12.81 3.00 5.23
C ASP A 88 13.45 1.69 4.77
N THR A 89 13.26 1.34 3.50
CA THR A 89 13.87 0.14 2.91
C THR A 89 15.39 0.23 2.92
N ILE A 90 15.93 1.34 2.46
CA ILE A 90 17.39 1.57 2.43
C ILE A 90 17.96 1.53 3.85
N TRP A 91 17.27 2.19 4.77
CA TRP A 91 17.71 2.27 6.16
C TRP A 91 17.74 0.91 6.82
N ALA A 92 16.75 0.04 6.52
CA ALA A 92 16.64 -1.28 7.12
C ALA A 92 17.52 -2.34 6.44
N THR A 93 17.76 -2.23 5.13
CA THR A 93 18.39 -3.30 4.36
C THR A 93 19.66 -2.89 3.63
N GLY A 94 19.92 -1.58 3.47
CA GLY A 94 21.04 -1.09 2.67
C GLY A 94 20.80 -1.19 1.15
N ASP A 95 19.60 -1.57 0.73
CA ASP A 95 19.24 -1.78 -0.67
C ASP A 95 17.92 -1.07 -0.98
N VAL A 96 17.62 -0.90 -2.26
CA VAL A 96 16.39 -0.27 -2.73
C VAL A 96 15.31 -1.28 -3.11
N ASN A 97 15.49 -2.56 -2.78
CA ASN A 97 14.54 -3.62 -3.10
C ASN A 97 13.34 -3.57 -2.15
N VAL A 98 12.39 -2.68 -2.46
CA VAL A 98 11.19 -2.49 -1.62
C VAL A 98 10.33 -3.74 -1.58
N ARG A 99 10.23 -4.48 -2.67
CA ARG A 99 9.43 -5.72 -2.72
C ARG A 99 9.92 -6.72 -1.68
N GLU A 100 11.21 -6.97 -1.64
CA GLU A 100 11.78 -7.92 -0.68
C GLU A 100 11.56 -7.45 0.75
N TYR A 101 11.81 -6.17 1.01
CA TYR A 101 11.66 -5.60 2.35
C TYR A 101 10.21 -5.72 2.85
N LEU A 102 9.25 -5.28 2.05
CA LEU A 102 7.86 -5.28 2.44
C LEU A 102 7.29 -6.70 2.54
N ASN A 103 7.64 -7.57 1.60
CA ASN A 103 7.18 -8.96 1.65
C ASN A 103 7.76 -9.71 2.85
N ARG A 104 9.02 -9.46 3.20
CA ARG A 104 9.64 -10.06 4.38
C ARG A 104 8.92 -9.65 5.66
N ASN A 105 8.61 -8.35 5.78
CA ASN A 105 7.89 -7.84 6.94
C ASN A 105 6.48 -8.43 7.03
N GLN A 106 5.81 -8.56 5.89
CA GLN A 106 4.48 -9.14 5.84
C GLN A 106 4.49 -10.61 6.24
N MET A 107 5.48 -11.36 5.78
CA MET A 107 5.63 -12.77 6.15
C MET A 107 5.87 -12.93 7.65
N LYS A 108 6.73 -12.10 8.23
CA LYS A 108 6.99 -12.14 9.67
C LYS A 108 5.72 -11.86 10.47
N PHE A 109 4.92 -10.90 10.02
CA PHE A 109 3.66 -10.58 10.67
C PHE A 109 2.69 -11.76 10.61
N GLU A 110 2.55 -12.38 9.45
CA GLU A 110 1.65 -13.53 9.27
C GLU A 110 2.09 -14.72 10.10
N GLU A 111 3.40 -14.99 10.13
CA GLU A 111 3.96 -16.07 10.96
C GLU A 111 3.73 -15.83 12.44
N SER A 112 3.92 -14.60 12.91
CA SER A 112 3.71 -14.28 14.32
C SER A 112 2.26 -14.49 14.73
N ARG A 113 1.32 -14.22 13.83
CA ARG A 113 -0.10 -14.43 14.10
C ARG A 113 -0.47 -15.92 14.18
N MET A 114 0.22 -16.75 13.42
CA MET A 114 -0.02 -18.20 13.47
C MET A 114 0.30 -18.80 14.83
N PHE A 115 1.24 -18.21 15.55
CA PHE A 115 1.65 -18.70 16.87
C PHE A 115 0.88 -18.06 18.02
N LEU A 116 0.08 -17.05 17.78
CA LEU A 116 -0.71 -16.37 18.80
C LEU A 116 -2.09 -16.97 19.00
N ASP A 117 -2.51 -17.79 18.08
CA ASP A 117 -3.76 -18.51 18.18
C ASP A 117 -3.53 -19.90 18.82
#